data_a6b2e2664b22efb4502e2214d9a582bc
#
_entry.id   a6b2e2664b22efb4502e2214d9a582bc
#
_cell.length_a   1.000
_cell.length_b   1.000
_cell.length_c   1.000
_cell.angle_alpha   90.00
_cell.angle_beta   90.00
_cell.angle_gamma   90.00
#
_symmetry.space_group_name_H-M   'P 1'
#
loop_
_entity.id
_entity.type
_entity.pdbx_description
1 polymer ?
#
loop_
_entity_poly.entity_id
_entity_poly.type
_entity_poly.pdbx_seq_one_letter_code
_entity_poly.pdbx_strand_id
1 'polypeptide(L)'
;MSNTLYITGAGVSADSGIPTFRGEDGFWTVGSKNYTPQQMATRQMYIAKPDEFLLWYYKRFVKYRNLKPNSVHKWLSNKTLITQNIDGLDYKAGNKSFIPIHGSLNKVTTFETQECVTDLQEAPWDKVQAACKTSEDDNLLRKVLLEAFNISTQTLTPRIHESLKPFVLLFDEYYTDLYRISEAGKM
;
A
#
# COMPACT_ATOMS: atom_id res chain seq x y z
N MET A 1 -25.91 -16.47 16.51
CA MET A 1 -24.56 -15.86 16.65
C MET A 1 -24.70 -14.42 16.20
N SER A 2 -24.20 -13.46 16.97
CA SER A 2 -24.25 -12.04 16.60
C SER A 2 -23.34 -11.82 15.37
N ASN A 3 -23.92 -11.42 14.25
CA ASN A 3 -23.16 -11.00 13.06
C ASN A 3 -22.61 -9.59 13.30
N THR A 4 -21.50 -9.48 14.00
CA THR A 4 -20.83 -8.21 14.25
C THR A 4 -19.77 -7.97 13.21
N LEU A 5 -19.89 -6.89 12.45
CA LEU A 5 -18.88 -6.38 11.55
C LEU A 5 -17.99 -5.38 12.28
N TYR A 6 -16.68 -5.55 12.16
CA TYR A 6 -15.68 -4.62 12.69
C TYR A 6 -15.12 -3.75 11.55
N ILE A 7 -14.96 -2.46 11.80
CA ILE A 7 -14.32 -1.53 10.86
C ILE A 7 -13.14 -0.89 11.58
N THR A 8 -11.96 -0.99 10.98
CA THR A 8 -10.71 -0.49 11.58
C THR A 8 -9.99 0.50 10.68
N GLY A 9 -9.12 1.28 11.31
CA GLY A 9 -8.25 2.26 10.66
C GLY A 9 -6.90 2.36 11.39
N ALA A 10 -6.11 3.37 11.07
CA ALA A 10 -4.71 3.51 11.48
C ALA A 10 -4.46 3.42 13.00
N GLY A 11 -5.43 3.79 13.83
CA GLY A 11 -5.32 3.72 15.30
C GLY A 11 -5.04 2.30 15.81
N VAL A 12 -5.56 1.27 15.14
CA VAL A 12 -5.32 -0.14 15.54
C VAL A 12 -3.84 -0.52 15.42
N SER A 13 -3.11 0.07 14.48
CA SER A 13 -1.70 -0.26 14.22
C SER A 13 -0.71 0.58 15.03
N ALA A 14 -1.18 1.56 15.80
CA ALA A 14 -0.33 2.46 16.59
C ALA A 14 0.54 1.69 17.61
N ASP A 15 -0.06 0.79 18.38
CA ASP A 15 0.66 -0.05 19.37
C ASP A 15 1.60 -1.07 18.72
N SER A 16 1.52 -1.26 17.41
CA SER A 16 2.48 -2.05 16.64
C SER A 16 3.67 -1.23 16.16
N GLY A 17 3.69 0.09 16.39
CA GLY A 17 4.74 1.01 15.97
C GLY A 17 4.51 1.68 14.63
N ILE A 18 3.30 1.59 14.06
CA ILE A 18 2.92 2.36 12.87
C ILE A 18 2.17 3.61 13.35
N PRO A 19 2.73 4.80 13.15
CA PRO A 19 2.10 6.03 13.61
C PRO A 19 0.75 6.27 12.92
N THR A 20 -0.18 6.89 13.64
CA THR A 20 -1.49 7.23 13.09
C THR A 20 -1.39 8.26 11.97
N PHE A 21 -2.45 8.33 11.16
CA PHE A 21 -2.53 9.13 9.92
C PHE A 21 -2.20 10.63 10.13
N ARG A 22 -2.50 11.21 11.30
CA ARG A 22 -2.45 12.66 11.60
C ARG A 22 -1.52 13.07 12.75
N GLY A 23 -0.61 12.22 13.21
CA GLY A 23 0.37 12.57 14.25
C GLY A 23 1.57 13.33 13.68
N GLU A 24 2.36 14.01 14.54
CA GLU A 24 3.59 14.72 14.13
C GLU A 24 4.58 13.80 13.40
N ASP A 25 4.65 12.51 13.79
CA ASP A 25 5.43 11.46 13.15
C ASP A 25 4.58 10.54 12.26
N GLY A 26 3.37 10.99 11.88
CA GLY A 26 2.39 10.18 11.17
C GLY A 26 2.93 9.63 9.85
N PHE A 27 2.44 8.44 9.48
CA PHE A 27 2.75 7.80 8.19
C PHE A 27 2.58 8.78 7.00
N TRP A 28 1.70 9.76 7.15
CA TRP A 28 1.33 10.74 6.13
C TRP A 28 1.90 12.14 6.38
N THR A 29 2.59 12.38 7.50
CA THR A 29 3.24 13.66 7.77
C THR A 29 4.63 13.76 7.16
N VAL A 30 5.30 12.61 6.94
CA VAL A 30 6.59 12.56 6.28
C VAL A 30 6.37 12.45 4.78
N GLY A 31 6.26 13.59 4.10
CA GLY A 31 6.25 13.67 2.65
C GLY A 31 7.63 13.35 2.05
N SER A 32 7.81 13.70 0.80
CA SER A 32 9.13 13.85 0.20
C SER A 32 9.66 15.27 0.50
N LYS A 33 10.90 15.57 0.08
CA LYS A 33 11.45 16.92 0.22
C LYS A 33 10.58 18.01 -0.44
N ASN A 34 9.81 17.64 -1.47
CA ASN A 34 9.10 18.58 -2.34
C ASN A 34 7.58 18.44 -2.32
N TYR A 35 7.02 17.36 -1.73
CA TYR A 35 5.61 17.02 -1.83
C TYR A 35 5.04 16.59 -0.49
N THR A 36 3.81 17.00 -0.22
CA THR A 36 3.04 16.51 0.92
C THR A 36 2.63 15.04 0.71
N PRO A 37 2.32 14.29 1.78
CA PRO A 37 1.80 12.93 1.65
C PRO A 37 0.56 12.83 0.76
N GLN A 38 -0.35 13.80 0.84
CA GLN A 38 -1.55 13.85 0.03
C GLN A 38 -1.25 14.01 -1.47
N GLN A 39 -0.22 14.79 -1.81
CA GLN A 39 0.25 14.91 -3.19
C GLN A 39 0.97 13.64 -3.65
N MET A 40 1.75 13.01 -2.76
CA MET A 40 2.47 11.77 -3.07
C MET A 40 1.54 10.59 -3.32
N ALA A 41 0.48 10.44 -2.54
CA ALA A 41 -0.44 9.30 -2.62
C ALA A 41 -1.56 9.54 -3.64
N THR A 42 -1.22 9.95 -4.85
CA THR A 42 -2.17 10.17 -5.95
C THR A 42 -1.79 9.36 -7.20
N ARG A 43 -2.80 8.99 -7.99
CA ARG A 43 -2.62 8.40 -9.32
C ARG A 43 -1.89 9.38 -10.26
N GLN A 44 -2.22 10.66 -10.13
CA GLN A 44 -1.52 11.72 -10.88
C GLN A 44 -0.01 11.72 -10.58
N MET A 45 0.39 11.57 -9.32
CA MET A 45 1.81 11.49 -8.94
C MET A 45 2.47 10.23 -9.51
N TYR A 46 1.79 9.07 -9.44
CA TYR A 46 2.28 7.83 -10.02
C TYR A 46 2.53 7.96 -11.54
N ILE A 47 1.65 8.65 -12.27
CA ILE A 47 1.79 8.87 -13.71
C ILE A 47 2.89 9.89 -14.01
N ALA A 48 2.92 11.00 -13.30
CA ALA A 48 3.81 12.12 -13.59
C ALA A 48 5.25 11.91 -13.08
N LYS A 49 5.42 11.23 -11.95
CA LYS A 49 6.71 11.02 -11.26
C LYS A 49 6.75 9.66 -10.58
N PRO A 50 6.73 8.55 -11.35
CA PRO A 50 6.66 7.20 -10.80
C PRO A 50 7.87 6.85 -9.91
N ASP A 51 9.03 7.38 -10.19
CA ASP A 51 10.26 7.19 -9.42
C ASP A 51 10.16 7.78 -8.01
N GLU A 52 9.61 9.01 -7.87
CA GLU A 52 9.33 9.64 -6.57
C GLU A 52 8.25 8.88 -5.81
N PHE A 53 7.16 8.54 -6.49
CA PHE A 53 6.04 7.80 -5.93
C PHE A 53 6.49 6.43 -5.38
N LEU A 54 7.18 5.64 -6.19
CA LEU A 54 7.63 4.30 -5.81
C LEU A 54 8.67 4.33 -4.69
N LEU A 55 9.61 5.28 -4.73
CA LEU A 55 10.59 5.45 -3.66
C LEU A 55 9.92 5.78 -2.32
N TRP A 56 8.90 6.65 -2.35
CA TRP A 56 8.15 7.05 -1.16
C TRP A 56 7.41 5.86 -0.53
N TYR A 57 6.77 5.00 -1.32
CA TYR A 57 6.11 3.77 -0.84
C TYR A 57 7.12 2.73 -0.37
N TYR A 58 8.22 2.54 -1.10
CA TYR A 58 9.27 1.60 -0.73
C TYR A 58 9.90 1.91 0.63
N LYS A 59 10.23 3.17 0.89
CA LYS A 59 10.79 3.59 2.19
C LYS A 59 9.84 3.27 3.35
N ARG A 60 8.53 3.37 3.14
CA ARG A 60 7.51 2.98 4.13
C ARG A 60 7.43 1.47 4.30
N PHE A 61 7.43 0.74 3.20
CA PHE A 61 7.45 -0.71 3.25
C PHE A 61 8.64 -1.21 4.07
N VAL A 62 9.86 -0.77 3.78
CA VAL A 62 11.08 -1.17 4.50
C VAL A 62 10.99 -0.85 5.99
N LYS A 63 10.48 0.34 6.34
CA LYS A 63 10.36 0.80 7.73
C LYS A 63 9.41 -0.08 8.55
N TYR A 64 8.30 -0.54 7.96
CA TYR A 64 7.21 -1.18 8.71
C TYR A 64 7.07 -2.68 8.43
N ARG A 65 7.75 -3.24 7.43
CA ARG A 65 7.57 -4.64 7.00
C ARG A 65 7.79 -5.69 8.09
N ASN A 66 8.66 -5.42 9.07
CA ASN A 66 9.01 -6.36 10.13
C ASN A 66 8.17 -6.20 11.41
N LEU A 67 7.26 -5.25 11.44
CA LEU A 67 6.39 -5.04 12.59
C LEU A 67 5.43 -6.21 12.78
N LYS A 68 5.08 -6.44 14.05
CA LYS A 68 4.23 -7.57 14.45
C LYS A 68 2.82 -7.09 14.81
N PRO A 69 1.80 -7.90 14.55
CA PRO A 69 0.45 -7.64 15.03
C PRO A 69 0.43 -7.49 16.55
N ASN A 70 -0.31 -6.50 17.04
CA ASN A 70 -0.56 -6.32 18.47
C ASN A 70 -1.76 -7.16 18.96
N SER A 71 -2.15 -6.98 20.22
CA SER A 71 -3.25 -7.72 20.86
C SER A 71 -4.60 -7.51 20.15
N VAL A 72 -4.87 -6.31 19.61
CA VAL A 72 -6.11 -6.00 18.92
C VAL A 72 -6.20 -6.75 17.58
N HIS A 73 -5.12 -6.77 16.80
CA HIS A 73 -5.08 -7.56 15.55
C HIS A 73 -5.29 -9.06 15.84
N LYS A 74 -4.66 -9.59 16.89
CA LYS A 74 -4.84 -10.99 17.30
C LYS A 74 -6.27 -11.29 17.72
N TRP A 75 -6.91 -10.37 18.44
CA TRP A 75 -8.31 -10.49 18.82
C TRP A 75 -9.25 -10.43 17.61
N LEU A 76 -8.93 -9.60 16.61
CA LEU A 76 -9.68 -9.49 15.35
C LEU A 76 -9.45 -10.66 14.38
N SER A 77 -8.48 -11.53 14.63
CA SER A 77 -8.04 -12.56 13.66
C SER A 77 -9.13 -13.56 13.23
N ASN A 78 -10.16 -13.73 14.03
CA ASN A 78 -11.31 -14.60 13.75
C ASN A 78 -12.63 -13.83 13.58
N LYS A 79 -12.57 -12.53 13.33
CA LYS A 79 -13.73 -11.64 13.18
C LYS A 79 -13.93 -11.23 11.73
N THR A 80 -15.18 -10.93 11.39
CA THR A 80 -15.52 -10.29 10.12
C THR A 80 -15.08 -8.82 10.17
N LEU A 81 -14.19 -8.42 9.27
CA LEU A 81 -13.45 -7.16 9.37
C LEU A 81 -13.38 -6.44 8.03
N ILE A 82 -13.65 -5.14 8.04
CA ILE A 82 -13.23 -4.21 6.99
C ILE A 82 -12.11 -3.35 7.57
N THR A 83 -10.95 -3.33 6.92
CA THR A 83 -9.82 -2.48 7.35
C THR A 83 -9.48 -1.43 6.30
N GLN A 84 -9.21 -0.22 6.77
CA GLN A 84 -8.65 0.87 5.95
C GLN A 84 -7.11 0.82 5.92
N ASN A 85 -6.50 -0.06 6.72
CA ASN A 85 -5.04 -0.15 6.81
C ASN A 85 -4.46 -0.96 5.64
N ILE A 86 -3.32 -0.49 5.13
CA ILE A 86 -2.58 -1.12 4.03
C ILE A 86 -1.32 -1.86 4.51
N ASP A 87 -1.10 -1.91 5.83
CA ASP A 87 0.13 -2.40 6.48
C ASP A 87 0.27 -3.93 6.50
N GLY A 88 -0.84 -4.66 6.28
CA GLY A 88 -0.88 -6.11 6.26
C GLY A 88 -0.83 -6.78 7.64
N LEU A 89 -0.98 -6.04 8.75
CA LEU A 89 -0.93 -6.61 10.11
C LEU A 89 -2.13 -7.53 10.41
N ASP A 90 -3.32 -7.24 9.86
CA ASP A 90 -4.48 -8.13 9.98
C ASP A 90 -4.21 -9.50 9.34
N TYR A 91 -3.60 -9.52 8.15
CA TYR A 91 -3.18 -10.76 7.49
C TYR A 91 -2.13 -11.52 8.32
N LYS A 92 -1.11 -10.81 8.82
CA LYS A 92 -0.07 -11.40 9.69
C LYS A 92 -0.63 -11.94 11.01
N ALA A 93 -1.74 -11.37 11.50
CA ALA A 93 -2.45 -11.87 12.68
C ALA A 93 -3.24 -13.15 12.39
N GLY A 94 -3.34 -13.57 11.13
CA GLY A 94 -4.06 -14.77 10.69
C GLY A 94 -5.52 -14.54 10.34
N ASN A 95 -6.00 -13.30 10.22
CA ASN A 95 -7.35 -13.04 9.75
C ASN A 95 -7.47 -13.44 8.27
N LYS A 96 -8.41 -14.35 7.95
CA LYS A 96 -8.71 -14.81 6.59
C LYS A 96 -10.01 -14.23 6.02
N SER A 97 -10.78 -13.53 6.87
CA SER A 97 -12.12 -13.04 6.55
C SER A 97 -12.19 -11.51 6.65
N PHE A 98 -11.20 -10.82 6.07
CA PHE A 98 -11.19 -9.37 6.07
C PHE A 98 -11.15 -8.77 4.66
N ILE A 99 -11.67 -7.56 4.55
CA ILE A 99 -11.62 -6.75 3.33
C ILE A 99 -10.67 -5.56 3.58
N PRO A 100 -9.50 -5.51 2.92
CA PRO A 100 -8.62 -4.33 2.94
C PRO A 100 -9.16 -3.30 1.93
N ILE A 101 -10.10 -2.47 2.36
CA ILE A 101 -10.85 -1.56 1.46
C ILE A 101 -9.99 -0.46 0.83
N HIS A 102 -8.80 -0.19 1.38
CA HIS A 102 -7.77 0.67 0.77
C HIS A 102 -6.62 -0.13 0.13
N GLY A 103 -6.75 -1.45 0.02
CA GLY A 103 -5.73 -2.30 -0.56
C GLY A 103 -4.66 -2.77 0.43
N SER A 104 -3.50 -3.11 -0.09
CA SER A 104 -2.37 -3.63 0.70
C SER A 104 -1.04 -3.26 0.06
N LEU A 105 -0.11 -2.74 0.85
CA LEU A 105 1.23 -2.37 0.40
C LEU A 105 2.08 -3.61 -0.02
N ASN A 106 1.70 -4.81 0.41
CA ASN A 106 2.37 -6.05 0.05
C ASN A 106 1.97 -6.57 -1.34
N LYS A 107 1.00 -5.95 -1.99
CA LYS A 107 0.46 -6.37 -3.28
C LYS A 107 0.62 -5.29 -4.33
N VAL A 108 0.63 -5.72 -5.58
CA VAL A 108 0.54 -4.87 -6.77
C VAL A 108 -0.56 -5.36 -7.68
N THR A 109 -1.04 -4.47 -8.50
CA THR A 109 -1.95 -4.74 -9.63
C THR A 109 -1.30 -4.26 -10.92
N THR A 110 -1.71 -4.78 -12.06
CA THR A 110 -1.37 -4.16 -13.35
C THR A 110 -1.96 -2.75 -13.39
N PHE A 111 -1.23 -1.81 -13.96
CA PHE A 111 -1.72 -0.45 -14.13
C PHE A 111 -2.78 -0.41 -15.23
N GLU A 112 -4.02 -0.13 -14.81
CA GLU A 112 -5.23 -0.18 -15.63
C GLU A 112 -6.10 1.07 -15.45
N THR A 113 -7.20 1.15 -16.16
CA THR A 113 -8.29 2.06 -15.81
C THR A 113 -8.85 1.69 -14.45
N GLN A 114 -9.46 2.64 -13.74
CA GLN A 114 -9.89 2.39 -12.36
C GLN A 114 -11.02 1.36 -12.25
N GLU A 115 -11.81 1.17 -13.30
CA GLU A 115 -12.92 0.22 -13.35
C GLU A 115 -12.47 -1.24 -13.54
N CYS A 116 -11.23 -1.46 -14.00
CA CYS A 116 -10.72 -2.80 -14.22
C CYS A 116 -10.41 -3.51 -12.90
N VAL A 117 -10.92 -4.74 -12.79
CA VAL A 117 -10.52 -5.69 -11.74
C VAL A 117 -9.43 -6.58 -12.32
N THR A 118 -8.26 -6.56 -11.73
CA THR A 118 -7.10 -7.35 -12.15
C THR A 118 -6.62 -8.27 -11.05
N ASP A 119 -5.87 -9.29 -11.42
CA ASP A 119 -5.25 -10.19 -10.45
C ASP A 119 -4.18 -9.48 -9.63
N LEU A 120 -4.17 -9.77 -8.34
CA LEU A 120 -3.17 -9.23 -7.42
C LEU A 120 -1.92 -10.10 -7.42
N GLN A 121 -0.78 -9.47 -7.49
CA GLN A 121 0.54 -10.10 -7.41
C GLN A 121 1.27 -9.64 -6.14
N GLU A 122 2.28 -10.40 -5.72
CA GLU A 122 3.18 -9.95 -4.66
C GLU A 122 3.98 -8.73 -5.13
N ALA A 123 4.04 -7.72 -4.29
CA ALA A 123 4.82 -6.53 -4.61
C ALA A 123 6.32 -6.86 -4.66
N PRO A 124 7.08 -6.38 -5.65
CA PRO A 124 8.48 -6.76 -5.86
C PRO A 124 9.47 -6.09 -4.89
N TRP A 125 9.03 -5.67 -3.70
CA TRP A 125 9.86 -4.95 -2.74
C TRP A 125 11.10 -5.73 -2.29
N ASP A 126 10.98 -7.06 -2.14
CA ASP A 126 12.10 -7.92 -1.74
C ASP A 126 13.17 -8.03 -2.84
N LYS A 127 12.76 -8.01 -4.11
CA LYS A 127 13.67 -7.96 -5.25
C LYS A 127 14.45 -6.65 -5.26
N VAL A 128 13.76 -5.53 -5.00
CA VAL A 128 14.37 -4.20 -4.89
C VAL A 128 15.37 -4.18 -3.75
N GLN A 129 15.00 -4.67 -2.57
CA GLN A 129 15.87 -4.72 -1.40
C GLN A 129 17.11 -5.60 -1.66
N ALA A 130 16.96 -6.74 -2.30
CA ALA A 130 18.06 -7.62 -2.63
C ALA A 130 19.03 -6.99 -3.65
N ALA A 131 18.51 -6.27 -4.65
CA ALA A 131 19.30 -5.59 -5.67
C ALA A 131 20.07 -4.39 -5.12
N CYS A 132 19.48 -3.63 -4.22
CA CYS A 132 20.11 -2.45 -3.62
C CYS A 132 20.89 -2.77 -2.34
N LYS A 133 20.70 -3.96 -1.75
CA LYS A 133 21.28 -4.39 -0.46
C LYS A 133 21.03 -3.33 0.62
N THR A 134 22.09 -2.67 1.10
CA THR A 134 22.03 -1.60 2.11
C THR A 134 22.26 -0.21 1.52
N SER A 135 22.12 -0.06 0.20
CA SER A 135 22.37 1.21 -0.46
C SER A 135 21.37 2.28 0.02
N GLU A 136 21.90 3.41 0.50
CA GLU A 136 21.16 4.63 0.79
C GLU A 136 21.08 5.55 -0.45
N ASP A 137 21.62 5.11 -1.59
CA ASP A 137 21.58 5.88 -2.84
C ASP A 137 20.16 5.86 -3.43
N ASP A 138 19.46 6.96 -3.23
CA ASP A 138 18.11 7.15 -3.75
C ASP A 138 18.05 7.06 -5.28
N ASN A 139 19.11 7.39 -6.01
CA ASN A 139 19.13 7.31 -7.48
C ASN A 139 19.17 5.85 -7.94
N LEU A 140 19.99 5.02 -7.30
CA LEU A 140 20.01 3.59 -7.56
C LEU A 140 18.66 2.95 -7.21
N LEU A 141 18.09 3.31 -6.04
CA LEU A 141 16.78 2.81 -5.63
C LEU A 141 15.69 3.17 -6.63
N ARG A 142 15.63 4.42 -7.12
CA ARG A 142 14.67 4.86 -8.15
C ARG A 142 14.76 4.01 -9.41
N LYS A 143 15.98 3.81 -9.92
CA LYS A 143 16.21 3.00 -11.12
C LYS A 143 15.70 1.56 -10.93
N VAL A 144 16.09 0.89 -9.85
CA VAL A 144 15.70 -0.49 -9.57
C VAL A 144 14.18 -0.61 -9.34
N LEU A 145 13.57 0.38 -8.69
CA LEU A 145 12.11 0.44 -8.49
C LEU A 145 11.37 0.55 -9.83
N LEU A 146 11.79 1.44 -10.72
CA LEU A 146 11.18 1.58 -12.05
C LEU A 146 11.25 0.26 -12.82
N GLU A 147 12.43 -0.38 -12.87
CA GLU A 147 12.62 -1.68 -13.52
C GLU A 147 11.73 -2.77 -12.91
N ALA A 148 11.65 -2.85 -11.57
CA ALA A 148 10.83 -3.83 -10.86
C ALA A 148 9.33 -3.65 -11.08
N PHE A 149 8.89 -2.42 -11.39
CA PHE A 149 7.51 -2.07 -11.68
C PHE A 149 7.19 -1.96 -13.19
N ASN A 150 8.07 -2.46 -14.04
CA ASN A 150 7.95 -2.44 -15.50
C ASN A 150 7.74 -1.03 -16.08
N ILE A 151 8.50 -0.07 -15.57
CA ILE A 151 8.50 1.31 -16.04
C ILE A 151 9.86 1.63 -16.65
N SER A 152 9.86 2.22 -17.84
CA SER A 152 11.11 2.60 -18.52
C SER A 152 11.84 3.71 -17.75
N THR A 153 13.12 3.48 -17.47
CA THR A 153 14.01 4.45 -16.80
C THR A 153 14.33 5.67 -17.70
N GLN A 154 14.04 5.58 -18.99
CA GLN A 154 14.27 6.66 -19.94
C GLN A 154 13.06 7.58 -20.07
N THR A 155 11.86 7.00 -20.21
CA THR A 155 10.64 7.79 -20.43
C THR A 155 9.92 8.15 -19.14
N LEU A 156 10.16 7.40 -18.04
CA LEU A 156 9.48 7.56 -16.76
C LEU A 156 7.94 7.57 -16.91
N THR A 157 7.41 6.76 -17.82
CA THR A 157 5.98 6.76 -18.13
C THR A 157 5.42 5.37 -17.87
N PRO A 158 4.53 5.20 -16.87
CA PRO A 158 3.79 3.96 -16.67
C PRO A 158 2.86 3.69 -17.84
N ARG A 159 2.82 2.43 -18.30
CA ARG A 159 1.98 1.99 -19.44
C ARG A 159 0.84 1.12 -18.95
N ILE A 160 -0.36 1.41 -19.41
CA ILE A 160 -1.55 0.59 -19.18
C ILE A 160 -1.30 -0.81 -19.73
N HIS A 161 -1.78 -1.84 -19.03
CA HIS A 161 -1.62 -3.28 -19.29
C HIS A 161 -0.20 -3.84 -19.09
N GLU A 162 0.81 -2.99 -18.81
CA GLU A 162 2.19 -3.44 -18.72
C GLU A 162 2.87 -3.12 -17.39
N SER A 163 2.72 -1.88 -16.91
CA SER A 163 3.36 -1.44 -15.67
C SER A 163 2.61 -1.95 -14.45
N LEU A 164 3.33 -2.07 -13.33
CA LEU A 164 2.74 -2.45 -12.05
C LEU A 164 2.48 -1.21 -11.19
N LYS A 165 1.36 -1.21 -10.47
CA LYS A 165 1.01 -0.18 -9.48
C LYS A 165 0.86 -0.83 -8.11
N PRO A 166 1.38 -0.24 -7.00
CA PRO A 166 1.03 -0.69 -5.65
C PRO A 166 -0.50 -0.80 -5.49
N PHE A 167 -0.97 -1.90 -4.93
CA PHE A 167 -2.40 -2.12 -4.67
C PHE A 167 -2.85 -1.29 -3.47
N VAL A 168 -2.90 0.01 -3.67
CA VAL A 168 -3.34 1.00 -2.69
C VAL A 168 -4.31 1.95 -3.35
N LEU A 169 -5.46 2.18 -2.70
CA LEU A 169 -6.44 3.19 -3.12
C LEU A 169 -5.83 4.58 -2.89
N LEU A 170 -5.70 5.34 -3.96
CA LEU A 170 -5.07 6.66 -3.94
C LEU A 170 -6.12 7.76 -3.74
N PHE A 171 -5.71 8.95 -3.29
CA PHE A 171 -6.63 10.03 -2.93
C PHE A 171 -7.48 10.56 -4.09
N ASP A 172 -6.99 10.40 -5.32
CA ASP A 172 -7.68 10.77 -6.56
C ASP A 172 -8.30 9.58 -7.29
N GLU A 173 -8.41 8.43 -6.60
CA GLU A 173 -9.11 7.24 -7.06
C GLU A 173 -10.42 7.04 -6.28
N TYR A 174 -11.35 6.28 -6.82
CA TYR A 174 -12.60 5.91 -6.16
C TYR A 174 -12.65 4.43 -5.84
N TYR A 175 -13.52 4.07 -4.91
CA TYR A 175 -13.78 2.70 -4.55
C TYR A 175 -14.42 1.94 -5.73
N THR A 176 -13.78 0.84 -6.11
CA THR A 176 -14.23 -0.07 -7.17
C THR A 176 -14.20 -1.50 -6.64
N ASP A 177 -14.66 -2.46 -7.45
CA ASP A 177 -14.61 -3.87 -7.06
C ASP A 177 -13.20 -4.46 -7.05
N LEU A 178 -12.21 -3.76 -7.57
CA LEU A 178 -10.80 -4.07 -7.30
C LEU A 178 -10.51 -4.04 -5.78
N TYR A 179 -11.17 -3.14 -5.04
CA TYR A 179 -11.09 -3.02 -3.58
C TYR A 179 -12.24 -3.71 -2.84
N ARG A 180 -13.00 -4.57 -3.55
CA ARG A 180 -14.11 -5.37 -3.02
C ARG A 180 -15.23 -4.52 -2.39
N ILE A 181 -15.52 -3.34 -2.96
CA ILE A 181 -16.52 -2.43 -2.38
C ILE A 181 -17.93 -3.01 -2.39
N SER A 182 -18.32 -3.72 -3.46
CA SER A 182 -19.63 -4.39 -3.55
C SER A 182 -19.78 -5.52 -2.52
N GLU A 183 -18.71 -6.20 -2.16
CA GLU A 183 -18.71 -7.20 -1.10
C GLU A 183 -18.79 -6.54 0.28
N ALA A 184 -18.00 -5.48 0.51
CA ALA A 184 -18.03 -4.73 1.75
C ALA A 184 -19.42 -4.15 2.06
N GLY A 185 -20.14 -3.70 1.03
CA GLY A 185 -21.51 -3.17 1.17
C GLY A 185 -22.58 -4.22 1.50
N LYS A 186 -22.26 -5.52 1.40
CA LYS A 186 -23.18 -6.64 1.72
C LYS A 186 -22.91 -7.26 3.10
N MET A 187 -21.84 -6.86 3.78
CA MET A 187 -21.45 -7.35 5.10
C MET A 187 -22.22 -6.63 6.21
#